data_7939d4567ecdbfb5392bb12e1e4ae6e6
#
_entry.id   7939d4567ecdbfb5392bb12e1e4ae6e6
#
_cell.length_a   1.000
_cell.length_b   1.000
_cell.length_c   1.000
_cell.angle_alpha   90.00
_cell.angle_beta   90.00
_cell.angle_gamma   90.00
#
_symmetry.space_group_name_H-M   'P 1'
#
loop_
_entity.id
_entity.type
_entity.pdbx_description
1 polymer ?
#
loop_
_entity_poly.entity_id
_entity_poly.type
_entity_poly.pdbx_seq_one_letter_code
_entity_poly.pdbx_strand_id
1 'polypeptide(L)'
;MRAYLLILSAVLASCATAPRREPEVSPTMEFETVMQELAQAWNDGNSKRAANCFTEDAVYTEPPDKQIYRGREALYHFFGGSAGRPGQMTMRWHHLAFDVQTQVGFGEFTFTYGTTVHGITVVRLREGKIANWREYWYESALPWDQFISTNPF
;
A
#
# COMPACT_ATOMS: atom_id res chain seq x y z
N MET A 1 65.51 -10.40 -52.69
CA MET A 1 64.06 -10.12 -52.59
C MET A 1 63.59 -10.54 -51.24
N ARG A 2 63.24 -9.61 -50.30
CA ARG A 2 62.75 -9.90 -48.97
C ARG A 2 61.25 -9.60 -48.98
N ALA A 3 60.44 -10.62 -48.76
CA ALA A 3 59.02 -10.50 -48.66
C ALA A 3 58.63 -10.11 -47.21
N TYR A 4 57.96 -9.01 -47.03
CA TYR A 4 57.39 -8.57 -45.74
C TYR A 4 55.96 -9.10 -45.64
N LEU A 5 55.71 -9.95 -44.65
CA LEU A 5 54.39 -10.48 -44.32
C LEU A 5 53.70 -9.48 -43.37
N LEU A 6 52.66 -8.79 -43.85
CA LEU A 6 51.81 -7.93 -43.04
C LEU A 6 50.74 -8.80 -42.33
N ILE A 7 50.85 -8.88 -41.00
CA ILE A 7 49.84 -9.52 -40.16
C ILE A 7 48.78 -8.45 -39.81
N LEU A 8 47.57 -8.60 -40.32
CA LEU A 8 46.45 -7.74 -40.04
C LEU A 8 45.74 -8.30 -38.80
N SER A 9 45.91 -7.65 -37.62
CA SER A 9 45.23 -8.02 -36.38
C SER A 9 43.84 -7.38 -36.38
N ALA A 10 42.80 -8.21 -36.53
CA ALA A 10 41.40 -7.77 -36.36
C ALA A 10 41.06 -7.70 -34.87
N VAL A 11 40.81 -6.49 -34.35
CA VAL A 11 40.31 -6.26 -33.02
C VAL A 11 38.79 -6.42 -33.05
N LEU A 12 38.27 -7.52 -32.50
CA LEU A 12 36.83 -7.73 -32.28
C LEU A 12 36.41 -6.88 -31.06
N ALA A 13 35.76 -5.74 -31.28
CA ALA A 13 35.11 -4.97 -30.24
C ALA A 13 33.85 -5.72 -29.79
N SER A 14 33.93 -6.41 -28.62
CA SER A 14 32.78 -7.00 -27.97
C SER A 14 31.94 -5.90 -27.33
N CYS A 15 30.81 -5.54 -27.95
CA CYS A 15 29.79 -4.69 -27.32
C CYS A 15 29.09 -5.49 -26.21
N ALA A 16 29.59 -5.39 -24.99
CA ALA A 16 28.86 -5.88 -23.82
C ALA A 16 27.64 -4.95 -23.60
N THR A 17 26.46 -5.43 -23.93
CA THR A 17 25.20 -4.78 -23.56
C THR A 17 25.09 -4.79 -22.04
N ALA A 18 25.13 -3.62 -21.41
CA ALA A 18 24.89 -3.48 -19.98
C ALA A 18 23.49 -4.01 -19.64
N PRO A 19 23.33 -4.78 -18.55
CA PRO A 19 22.01 -5.26 -18.14
C PRO A 19 21.08 -4.06 -17.92
N ARG A 20 19.90 -4.13 -18.55
CA ARG A 20 18.84 -3.13 -18.37
C ARG A 20 18.40 -3.23 -16.91
N ARG A 21 18.74 -2.24 -16.08
CA ARG A 21 18.16 -2.12 -14.74
C ARG A 21 16.65 -1.92 -14.91
N GLU A 22 15.87 -2.81 -14.35
CA GLU A 22 14.43 -2.56 -14.17
C GLU A 22 14.26 -1.28 -13.34
N PRO A 23 13.25 -0.44 -13.65
CA PRO A 23 13.00 0.77 -12.88
C PRO A 23 12.74 0.38 -11.42
N GLU A 24 13.59 0.85 -10.52
CA GLU A 24 13.43 0.67 -9.09
C GLU A 24 12.18 1.42 -8.64
N VAL A 25 11.19 0.68 -8.13
CA VAL A 25 9.93 1.28 -7.63
C VAL A 25 10.28 2.16 -6.44
N SER A 26 9.83 3.42 -6.44
CA SER A 26 10.11 4.32 -5.32
C SER A 26 9.32 3.89 -4.07
N PRO A 27 9.87 4.07 -2.84
CA PRO A 27 9.17 3.72 -1.60
C PRO A 27 7.80 4.40 -1.44
N THR A 28 7.64 5.60 -1.99
CA THR A 28 6.34 6.29 -2.01
C THR A 28 5.33 5.55 -2.89
N MET A 29 5.76 5.07 -4.07
CA MET A 29 4.90 4.26 -4.94
C MET A 29 4.56 2.90 -4.32
N GLU A 30 5.48 2.31 -3.54
CA GLU A 30 5.21 1.07 -2.79
C GLU A 30 4.13 1.31 -1.73
N PHE A 31 4.21 2.43 -0.99
CA PHE A 31 3.19 2.82 -0.02
C PHE A 31 1.83 3.02 -0.69
N GLU A 32 1.76 3.83 -1.73
CA GLU A 32 0.51 4.04 -2.48
C GLU A 32 -0.07 2.73 -3.00
N THR A 33 0.78 1.86 -3.53
CA THR A 33 0.36 0.55 -4.06
C THR A 33 -0.27 -0.33 -2.99
N VAL A 34 0.36 -0.48 -1.82
CA VAL A 34 -0.19 -1.32 -0.74
C VAL A 34 -1.47 -0.74 -0.16
N MET A 35 -1.59 0.60 -0.07
CA MET A 35 -2.81 1.26 0.41
C MET A 35 -3.97 1.08 -0.57
N GLN A 36 -3.73 1.22 -1.89
CA GLN A 36 -4.74 0.97 -2.92
C GLN A 36 -5.14 -0.51 -2.99
N GLU A 37 -4.17 -1.42 -2.88
CA GLU A 37 -4.42 -2.86 -2.84
C GLU A 37 -5.32 -3.24 -1.67
N LEU A 38 -5.07 -2.67 -0.49
CA LEU A 38 -5.88 -2.89 0.70
C LEU A 38 -7.32 -2.39 0.52
N ALA A 39 -7.49 -1.17 0.01
CA ALA A 39 -8.81 -0.61 -0.29
C ALA A 39 -9.59 -1.47 -1.29
N GLN A 40 -8.93 -1.90 -2.37
CA GLN A 40 -9.55 -2.77 -3.36
C GLN A 40 -9.93 -4.14 -2.78
N ALA A 41 -9.07 -4.72 -1.93
CA ALA A 41 -9.35 -5.99 -1.28
C ALA A 41 -10.58 -5.92 -0.35
N TRP A 42 -10.77 -4.81 0.37
CA TRP A 42 -11.97 -4.56 1.17
C TRP A 42 -13.22 -4.37 0.28
N ASN A 43 -13.11 -3.58 -0.78
CA ASN A 43 -14.20 -3.34 -1.73
C ASN A 43 -14.66 -4.65 -2.41
N ASP A 44 -13.72 -5.57 -2.67
CA ASP A 44 -13.98 -6.89 -3.25
C ASP A 44 -14.46 -7.92 -2.21
N GLY A 45 -14.48 -7.58 -0.91
CA GLY A 45 -14.78 -8.51 0.17
C GLY A 45 -13.74 -9.64 0.33
N ASN A 46 -12.52 -9.42 -0.15
CA ASN A 46 -11.46 -10.42 -0.14
C ASN A 46 -10.57 -10.31 1.09
N SER A 47 -11.01 -10.94 2.19
CA SER A 47 -10.33 -10.92 3.49
C SER A 47 -8.88 -11.41 3.43
N LYS A 48 -8.59 -12.43 2.60
CA LYS A 48 -7.24 -12.97 2.46
C LYS A 48 -6.30 -11.99 1.76
N ARG A 49 -6.77 -11.38 0.70
CA ARG A 49 -6.03 -10.35 -0.05
C ARG A 49 -5.76 -9.13 0.85
N ALA A 50 -6.78 -8.67 1.59
CA ALA A 50 -6.63 -7.59 2.56
C ALA A 50 -5.60 -7.92 3.64
N ALA A 51 -5.69 -9.09 4.27
CA ALA A 51 -4.74 -9.52 5.30
C ALA A 51 -3.31 -9.65 4.77
N ASN A 52 -3.12 -10.02 3.50
CA ASN A 52 -1.80 -10.13 2.87
C ASN A 52 -1.07 -8.78 2.69
N CYS A 53 -1.77 -7.65 2.77
CA CYS A 53 -1.16 -6.32 2.81
C CYS A 53 -0.39 -6.07 4.12
N PHE A 54 -0.61 -6.88 5.17
CA PHE A 54 -0.02 -6.73 6.49
C PHE A 54 1.14 -7.71 6.73
N THR A 55 2.07 -7.32 7.62
CA THR A 55 3.12 -8.23 8.13
C THR A 55 2.48 -9.30 9.03
N GLU A 56 3.21 -10.41 9.28
CA GLU A 56 2.69 -11.50 10.12
C GLU A 56 2.40 -11.09 11.54
N ASP A 57 3.19 -10.15 12.07
CA ASP A 57 3.12 -9.60 13.42
C ASP A 57 2.46 -8.22 13.49
N ALA A 58 1.73 -7.82 12.46
CA ALA A 58 1.11 -6.50 12.38
C ALA A 58 0.25 -6.17 13.60
N VAL A 59 0.20 -4.88 13.96
CA VAL A 59 -0.71 -4.35 14.96
C VAL A 59 -1.65 -3.35 14.32
N TYR A 60 -2.92 -3.64 14.38
CA TYR A 60 -4.01 -2.81 13.85
C TYR A 60 -4.87 -2.30 14.99
N THR A 61 -5.18 -1.01 15.02
CA THR A 61 -6.01 -0.38 16.05
C THR A 61 -7.07 0.54 15.44
N GLU A 62 -8.32 0.42 15.95
CA GLU A 62 -9.51 1.10 15.42
C GLU A 62 -10.61 1.27 16.48
N PRO A 63 -10.92 2.42 17.01
CA PRO A 63 -9.93 3.45 17.37
C PRO A 63 -8.86 2.85 18.31
N PRO A 64 -7.74 3.55 18.54
CA PRO A 64 -6.57 2.99 19.22
C PRO A 64 -6.79 2.38 20.61
N ASP A 65 -7.86 2.73 21.29
CA ASP A 65 -8.19 2.27 22.64
C ASP A 65 -9.37 1.29 22.70
N LYS A 66 -10.03 0.99 21.56
CA LYS A 66 -11.26 0.18 21.50
C LYS A 66 -11.05 -1.17 20.85
N GLN A 67 -10.44 -1.20 19.70
CA GLN A 67 -10.28 -2.40 18.91
C GLN A 67 -8.79 -2.58 18.57
N ILE A 68 -8.21 -3.67 19.06
CA ILE A 68 -6.79 -3.98 18.84
C ILE A 68 -6.69 -5.40 18.30
N TYR A 69 -6.15 -5.52 17.09
CA TYR A 69 -5.87 -6.80 16.45
C TYR A 69 -4.38 -6.99 16.28
N ARG A 70 -3.88 -8.20 16.60
CA ARG A 70 -2.45 -8.54 16.55
C ARG A 70 -2.23 -9.75 15.65
N GLY A 71 -1.39 -9.56 14.66
CA GLY A 71 -1.01 -10.59 13.68
C GLY A 71 -1.98 -10.67 12.49
N ARG A 72 -1.42 -11.10 11.37
CA ARG A 72 -2.15 -11.24 10.08
C ARG A 72 -3.35 -12.17 10.17
N GLU A 73 -3.26 -13.25 10.94
CA GLU A 73 -4.34 -14.20 11.12
C GLU A 73 -5.56 -13.56 11.83
N ALA A 74 -5.31 -12.77 12.88
CA ALA A 74 -6.37 -12.02 13.56
C ALA A 74 -7.03 -11.02 12.62
N LEU A 75 -6.25 -10.36 11.76
CA LEU A 75 -6.75 -9.44 10.74
C LEU A 75 -7.55 -10.16 9.65
N TYR A 76 -7.12 -11.33 9.22
CA TYR A 76 -7.89 -12.16 8.29
C TYR A 76 -9.30 -12.44 8.82
N HIS A 77 -9.42 -12.86 10.08
CA HIS A 77 -10.71 -13.09 10.73
C HIS A 77 -11.52 -11.82 10.93
N PHE A 78 -10.87 -10.73 11.34
CA PHE A 78 -11.50 -9.42 11.48
C PHE A 78 -12.06 -8.90 10.15
N PHE A 79 -11.38 -9.11 9.03
CA PHE A 79 -11.86 -8.72 7.71
C PHE A 79 -12.93 -9.64 7.12
N GLY A 80 -13.33 -10.70 7.84
CA GLY A 80 -14.43 -11.60 7.46
C GLY A 80 -14.05 -13.07 7.34
N GLY A 81 -12.75 -13.40 7.33
CA GLY A 81 -12.28 -14.78 7.22
C GLY A 81 -12.73 -15.48 5.93
N SER A 82 -12.97 -16.79 6.01
CA SER A 82 -13.47 -17.59 4.89
C SER A 82 -14.95 -17.36 4.56
N ALA A 83 -15.72 -16.87 5.53
CA ALA A 83 -17.14 -16.62 5.35
C ALA A 83 -17.45 -15.28 4.65
N GLY A 84 -16.45 -14.35 4.63
CA GLY A 84 -16.67 -12.98 4.23
C GLY A 84 -17.47 -12.17 5.26
N ARG A 85 -17.59 -10.88 5.07
CA ARG A 85 -18.52 -10.03 5.84
C ARG A 85 -19.86 -9.94 5.12
N PRO A 86 -20.99 -9.97 5.82
CA PRO A 86 -22.28 -9.70 5.19
C PRO A 86 -22.36 -8.23 4.77
N GLY A 87 -22.73 -7.98 3.52
CA GLY A 87 -22.85 -6.63 2.99
C GLY A 87 -21.59 -6.14 2.26
N GLN A 88 -21.73 -5.01 1.58
CA GLN A 88 -20.66 -4.41 0.79
C GLN A 88 -19.89 -3.41 1.64
N MET A 89 -18.57 -3.51 1.62
CA MET A 89 -17.66 -2.48 2.10
C MET A 89 -17.26 -1.59 0.94
N THR A 90 -17.07 -0.30 1.20
CA THR A 90 -16.52 0.64 0.22
C THR A 90 -15.48 1.49 0.93
N MET A 91 -14.23 1.39 0.48
CA MET A 91 -13.10 2.18 0.94
C MET A 91 -12.59 3.05 -0.19
N ARG A 92 -12.40 4.34 0.08
CA ARG A 92 -11.83 5.29 -0.85
C ARG A 92 -10.80 6.16 -0.13
N TRP A 93 -9.58 6.18 -0.67
CA TRP A 93 -8.56 7.15 -0.29
C TRP A 93 -8.80 8.49 -0.99
N HIS A 94 -8.59 9.58 -0.27
CA HIS A 94 -8.63 10.94 -0.79
C HIS A 94 -7.23 11.51 -0.92
N HIS A 95 -6.43 11.39 0.14
CA HIS A 95 -5.05 11.82 0.18
C HIS A 95 -4.16 10.72 0.78
N LEU A 96 -2.98 10.53 0.20
CA LEU A 96 -1.95 9.65 0.71
C LEU A 96 -0.64 10.44 0.79
N ALA A 97 0.08 10.32 1.90
CA ALA A 97 1.39 10.91 2.09
C ALA A 97 2.31 9.92 2.81
N PHE A 98 3.59 9.91 2.46
CA PHE A 98 4.57 8.96 3.00
C PHE A 98 5.92 9.60 3.25
N ASP A 99 6.43 9.44 4.46
CA ASP A 99 7.81 9.78 4.82
C ASP A 99 8.70 8.54 4.67
N VAL A 100 9.55 8.58 3.67
CA VAL A 100 10.48 7.51 3.33
C VAL A 100 11.50 7.25 4.43
N GLN A 101 11.90 8.27 5.20
CA GLN A 101 12.92 8.13 6.23
C GLN A 101 12.41 7.36 7.45
N THR A 102 11.19 7.67 7.88
CA THR A 102 10.56 7.02 9.04
C THR A 102 9.72 5.80 8.67
N GLN A 103 9.48 5.57 7.38
CA GLN A 103 8.57 4.55 6.86
C GLN A 103 7.14 4.72 7.42
N VAL A 104 6.71 5.95 7.67
CA VAL A 104 5.39 6.29 8.18
C VAL A 104 4.61 7.04 7.13
N GLY A 105 3.38 6.60 6.88
CA GLY A 105 2.45 7.25 5.97
C GLY A 105 1.13 7.60 6.62
N PHE A 106 0.37 8.40 5.91
CA PHE A 106 -0.97 8.86 6.29
C PHE A 106 -1.91 8.64 5.13
N GLY A 107 -3.14 8.25 5.45
CA GLY A 107 -4.20 8.13 4.46
C GLY A 107 -5.49 8.75 4.98
N GLU A 108 -6.01 9.73 4.26
CA GLU A 108 -7.32 10.31 4.50
C GLU A 108 -8.38 9.55 3.69
N PHE A 109 -9.48 9.15 4.31
CA PHE A 109 -10.38 8.19 3.71
C PHE A 109 -11.87 8.46 3.99
N THR A 110 -12.69 7.87 3.12
CA THR A 110 -14.10 7.55 3.40
C THR A 110 -14.25 6.03 3.40
N PHE A 111 -14.87 5.50 4.45
CA PHE A 111 -15.23 4.10 4.54
C PHE A 111 -16.73 3.96 4.83
N THR A 112 -17.38 3.07 4.08
CA THR A 112 -18.81 2.77 4.26
C THR A 112 -19.01 1.29 4.45
N TYR A 113 -19.64 0.93 5.57
CA TYR A 113 -20.10 -0.42 5.88
C TYR A 113 -21.29 -0.32 6.85
N GLY A 114 -22.50 -0.29 6.31
CA GLY A 114 -23.71 0.07 7.06
C GLY A 114 -23.81 1.57 7.31
N THR A 115 -22.81 2.17 7.97
CA THR A 115 -22.66 3.63 8.15
C THR A 115 -21.49 4.15 7.33
N THR A 116 -21.41 5.46 7.16
CA THR A 116 -20.28 6.13 6.50
C THR A 116 -19.45 6.86 7.53
N VAL A 117 -18.13 6.67 7.45
CA VAL A 117 -17.16 7.39 8.27
C VAL A 117 -16.11 8.06 7.38
N HIS A 118 -15.64 9.23 7.83
CA HIS A 118 -14.46 9.90 7.28
C HIS A 118 -13.36 9.87 8.32
N GLY A 119 -12.14 9.63 7.90
CA GLY A 119 -11.05 9.45 8.86
C GLY A 119 -9.67 9.62 8.28
N ILE A 120 -8.71 9.48 9.18
CA ILE A 120 -7.30 9.43 8.87
C ILE A 120 -6.68 8.19 9.51
N THR A 121 -5.81 7.53 8.76
CA THR A 121 -4.98 6.46 9.28
C THR A 121 -3.51 6.88 9.32
N VAL A 122 -2.80 6.38 10.33
CA VAL A 122 -1.34 6.45 10.45
C VAL A 122 -0.80 5.05 10.28
N VAL A 123 0.06 4.85 9.29
CA VAL A 123 0.56 3.54 8.86
C VAL A 123 2.07 3.52 8.93
N ARG A 124 2.65 2.43 9.45
CA ARG A 124 4.08 2.15 9.30
C ARG A 124 4.28 0.96 8.39
N LEU A 125 5.12 1.12 7.38
CA LEU A 125 5.57 0.02 6.54
C LEU A 125 6.82 -0.67 7.09
N ARG A 126 6.93 -1.95 6.76
CA ARG A 126 8.12 -2.76 6.89
C ARG A 126 8.15 -3.78 5.75
N GLU A 127 9.22 -3.75 4.96
CA GLU A 127 9.38 -4.65 3.80
C GLU A 127 8.18 -4.60 2.83
N GLY A 128 7.71 -3.40 2.49
CA GLY A 128 6.58 -3.18 1.57
C GLY A 128 5.21 -3.59 2.12
N LYS A 129 5.10 -3.93 3.41
CA LYS A 129 3.85 -4.33 4.06
C LYS A 129 3.52 -3.46 5.26
N ILE A 130 2.24 -3.41 5.62
CA ILE A 130 1.75 -2.66 6.77
C ILE A 130 2.11 -3.42 8.05
N ALA A 131 3.01 -2.85 8.86
CA ALA A 131 3.38 -3.40 10.16
C ALA A 131 2.55 -2.79 11.31
N ASN A 132 2.19 -1.52 11.20
CA ASN A 132 1.33 -0.87 12.16
C ASN A 132 0.25 -0.07 11.44
N TRP A 133 -0.95 -0.14 11.99
CA TRP A 133 -2.11 0.62 11.58
C TRP A 133 -2.77 1.24 12.78
N ARG A 134 -3.09 2.53 12.69
CA ARG A 134 -3.85 3.24 13.70
C ARG A 134 -4.73 4.25 13.01
N GLU A 135 -6.04 4.20 13.27
CA GLU A 135 -6.98 5.11 12.62
C GLU A 135 -7.84 5.88 13.62
N TYR A 136 -8.30 7.01 13.15
CA TYR A 136 -9.22 7.91 13.81
C TYR A 136 -10.29 8.29 12.79
N TRP A 137 -11.54 8.20 13.17
CA TRP A 137 -12.64 8.46 12.26
C TRP A 137 -13.81 9.14 12.96
N TYR A 138 -14.63 9.78 12.15
CA TYR A 138 -15.86 10.45 12.51
C TYR A 138 -16.99 9.95 11.62
N GLU A 139 -18.12 9.55 12.24
CA GLU A 139 -19.31 9.12 11.51
C GLU A 139 -20.03 10.34 10.94
N SER A 140 -20.31 10.32 9.63
CA SER A 140 -21.01 11.38 8.93
C SER A 140 -21.73 10.84 7.71
N ALA A 141 -22.99 11.23 7.53
CA ALA A 141 -23.76 10.94 6.34
C ALA A 141 -23.45 11.87 5.15
N LEU A 142 -22.65 12.91 5.35
CA LEU A 142 -22.28 13.86 4.30
C LEU A 142 -21.36 13.18 3.27
N PRO A 143 -21.55 13.40 1.98
CA PRO A 143 -20.54 13.07 0.98
C PRO A 143 -19.22 13.80 1.28
N TRP A 144 -18.09 13.22 0.88
CA TRP A 144 -16.76 13.76 1.16
C TRP A 144 -16.63 15.25 0.81
N ASP A 145 -17.01 15.65 -0.42
CA ASP A 145 -16.89 17.03 -0.88
C ASP A 145 -17.69 18.04 -0.04
N GLN A 146 -18.81 17.59 0.54
CA GLN A 146 -19.57 18.40 1.48
C GLN A 146 -18.94 18.41 2.88
N PHE A 147 -18.39 17.28 3.32
CA PHE A 147 -17.74 17.14 4.61
C PHE A 147 -16.54 18.07 4.75
N ILE A 148 -15.74 18.24 3.69
CA ILE A 148 -14.58 19.15 3.67
C ILE A 148 -14.88 20.56 3.13
N SER A 149 -16.13 20.89 2.79
CA SER A 149 -16.48 22.09 2.00
C SER A 149 -16.02 23.42 2.62
N THR A 150 -15.82 23.49 3.93
CA THR A 150 -15.34 24.70 4.62
C THR A 150 -13.81 24.83 4.62
N ASN A 151 -13.08 23.76 4.30
CA ASN A 151 -11.62 23.72 4.27
C ASN A 151 -11.10 22.70 3.23
N PRO A 152 -11.38 22.89 1.94
CA PRO A 152 -10.88 22.03 0.88
C PRO A 152 -9.41 22.33 0.59
N PHE A 153 -8.62 21.31 0.21
CA PHE A 153 -7.26 21.41 -0.35
C PHE A 153 -6.95 20.26 -1.31
#